data_7f6e7a75cca7bcd862aa69004b0f00e5
#
_entry.id   7f6e7a75cca7bcd862aa69004b0f00e5
#
_cell.length_a   1.000
_cell.length_b   1.000
_cell.length_c   1.000
_cell.angle_alpha   90.00
_cell.angle_beta   90.00
_cell.angle_gamma   90.00
#
_symmetry.space_group_name_H-M   'P 1'
#
loop_
_entity.id
_entity.type
_entity.pdbx_description
1 polymer ?
#
loop_
_entity_poly.entity_id
_entity_poly.type
_entity_poly.pdbx_seq_one_letter_code
_entity_poly.pdbx_strand_id
1 'polypeptide(L)'
;TRMRQEFTANVSHELKTPLTAISGYAELIASGMTSGDDTVHFANEIHNSAERLQSLINDIIKLSELDDEDLKLEFETVDLHELGENCISSMALQAQKNDVTMALKGESVLINGNKTLLEELFFNLCSNAVRYNKKGGTVIITTTTENGRPVLIVSDTGIGIPKDSQERVFERFYRVDKSRSKSTGGTGLGLAIVKHIVAQHEAQLNLKSEVGVGTEIKVTF
;
A
#
# COMPACT_ATOMS: atom_id res chain seq x y z
N THR A 1 -1.83 19.57 -17.26
CA THR A 1 -1.17 20.66 -16.53
C THR A 1 -1.68 20.80 -15.09
N ARG A 2 -2.99 20.83 -14.83
CA ARG A 2 -3.57 20.97 -13.47
C ARG A 2 -3.26 19.78 -12.55
N MET A 3 -3.43 18.55 -13.03
CA MET A 3 -3.09 17.32 -12.26
C MET A 3 -1.61 17.27 -11.85
N ARG A 4 -0.70 17.73 -12.73
CA ARG A 4 0.74 17.77 -12.42
C ARG A 4 1.08 18.80 -11.32
N GLN A 5 0.40 19.94 -11.34
CA GLN A 5 0.56 20.97 -10.30
C GLN A 5 0.01 20.52 -8.95
N GLU A 6 -1.17 19.88 -8.92
CA GLU A 6 -1.78 19.32 -7.72
C GLU A 6 -0.91 18.19 -7.14
N PHE A 7 -0.34 17.33 -7.99
CA PHE A 7 0.59 16.29 -7.57
C PHE A 7 1.83 16.88 -6.90
N THR A 8 2.49 17.87 -7.54
CA THR A 8 3.69 18.50 -6.97
C THR A 8 3.40 19.21 -5.64
N ALA A 9 2.26 19.88 -5.51
CA ALA A 9 1.85 20.52 -4.27
C ALA A 9 1.60 19.50 -3.15
N ASN A 10 0.92 18.39 -3.46
CA ASN A 10 0.66 17.30 -2.52
C ASN A 10 1.97 16.61 -2.08
N VAL A 11 2.89 16.32 -3.02
CA VAL A 11 4.23 15.80 -2.71
C VAL A 11 4.95 16.71 -1.73
N SER A 12 5.01 17.99 -2.03
CA SER A 12 5.69 18.96 -1.15
C SER A 12 5.10 18.99 0.25
N HIS A 13 3.78 18.93 0.37
CA HIS A 13 3.09 18.94 1.66
C HIS A 13 3.35 17.64 2.44
N GLU A 14 3.23 16.47 1.78
CA GLU A 14 3.41 15.16 2.44
C GLU A 14 4.87 14.89 2.83
N LEU A 15 5.86 15.45 2.10
CA LEU A 15 7.28 15.41 2.48
C LEU A 15 7.59 16.35 3.66
N LYS A 16 6.98 17.53 3.71
CA LYS A 16 7.26 18.52 4.74
C LYS A 16 6.81 18.06 6.14
N THR A 17 5.70 17.34 6.24
CA THR A 17 5.14 16.88 7.52
C THR A 17 6.10 16.00 8.31
N PRO A 18 6.60 14.85 7.79
CA PRO A 18 7.56 14.02 8.53
C PRO A 18 8.91 14.73 8.75
N LEU A 19 9.36 15.56 7.80
CA LEU A 19 10.60 16.31 7.95
C LEU A 19 10.51 17.33 9.11
N THR A 20 9.38 18.01 9.26
CA THR A 20 9.15 18.92 10.39
C THR A 20 9.12 18.18 11.73
N ALA A 21 8.53 16.98 11.77
CA ALA A 21 8.53 16.13 12.97
C ALA A 21 9.95 15.69 13.35
N ILE A 22 10.75 15.21 12.39
CA ILE A 22 12.15 14.82 12.59
C ILE A 22 12.94 16.01 13.16
N SER A 23 12.85 17.17 12.52
CA SER A 23 13.59 18.37 12.96
C SER A 23 13.15 18.82 14.36
N GLY A 24 11.85 18.84 14.66
CA GLY A 24 11.33 19.27 15.94
C GLY A 24 11.75 18.34 17.10
N TYR A 25 11.64 17.03 16.93
CA TYR A 25 12.08 16.08 17.95
C TYR A 25 13.62 16.08 18.13
N ALA A 26 14.37 16.21 17.04
CA ALA A 26 15.82 16.33 17.11
C ALA A 26 16.26 17.60 17.86
N GLU A 27 15.59 18.74 17.64
CA GLU A 27 15.86 20.00 18.36
C GLU A 27 15.56 19.89 19.85
N LEU A 28 14.46 19.23 20.24
CA LEU A 28 14.13 18.98 21.64
C LEU A 28 15.20 18.14 22.34
N ILE A 29 15.70 17.09 21.68
CA ILE A 29 16.81 16.27 22.20
C ILE A 29 18.09 17.10 22.30
N ALA A 30 18.46 17.84 21.26
CA ALA A 30 19.69 18.61 21.18
C ALA A 30 19.74 19.77 22.18
N SER A 31 18.60 20.36 22.52
CA SER A 31 18.50 21.44 23.53
C SER A 31 18.65 20.95 24.97
N GLY A 32 18.72 19.62 25.21
CA GLY A 32 18.79 19.06 26.55
C GLY A 32 17.50 19.19 27.37
N MET A 33 16.37 19.55 26.74
CA MET A 33 15.06 19.65 27.41
C MET A 33 14.41 18.28 27.64
N THR A 34 15.05 17.20 27.19
CA THR A 34 14.55 15.83 27.32
C THR A 34 15.49 14.99 28.16
N SER A 35 14.96 14.05 28.91
CA SER A 35 15.75 13.11 29.70
C SER A 35 15.11 11.73 29.74
N GLY A 36 15.93 10.68 29.88
CA GLY A 36 15.46 9.31 30.10
C GLY A 36 14.49 8.82 29.01
N ASP A 37 13.29 8.44 29.43
CA ASP A 37 12.28 7.83 28.56
C ASP A 37 11.77 8.78 27.46
N ASP A 38 11.74 10.11 27.71
CA ASP A 38 11.35 11.09 26.72
C ASP A 38 12.32 11.13 25.54
N THR A 39 13.63 11.01 25.81
CA THR A 39 14.66 10.96 24.75
C THR A 39 14.48 9.73 23.87
N VAL A 40 14.19 8.58 24.48
CA VAL A 40 13.93 7.33 23.74
C VAL A 40 12.64 7.46 22.91
N HIS A 41 11.59 8.04 23.51
CA HIS A 41 10.34 8.29 22.79
C HIS A 41 10.55 9.18 21.56
N PHE A 42 11.24 10.31 21.70
CA PHE A 42 11.47 11.23 20.57
C PHE A 42 12.40 10.63 19.52
N ALA A 43 13.41 9.83 19.93
CA ALA A 43 14.23 9.08 18.99
C ALA A 43 13.41 8.08 18.15
N ASN A 44 12.44 7.38 18.76
CA ASN A 44 11.51 6.50 18.05
C ASN A 44 10.60 7.27 17.09
N GLU A 45 10.12 8.45 17.48
CA GLU A 45 9.30 9.29 16.60
C GLU A 45 10.09 9.82 15.39
N ILE A 46 11.37 10.15 15.57
CA ILE A 46 12.28 10.48 14.47
C ILE A 46 12.43 9.28 13.53
N HIS A 47 12.68 8.10 14.07
CA HIS A 47 12.84 6.87 13.28
C HIS A 47 11.57 6.57 12.46
N ASN A 48 10.41 6.55 13.09
CA ASN A 48 9.12 6.32 12.44
C ASN A 48 8.83 7.34 11.33
N SER A 49 9.18 8.62 11.58
CA SER A 49 9.00 9.69 10.59
C SER A 49 9.96 9.54 9.41
N ALA A 50 11.20 9.08 9.65
CA ALA A 50 12.18 8.81 8.61
C ALA A 50 11.77 7.61 7.73
N GLU A 51 11.30 6.51 8.33
CA GLU A 51 10.77 5.35 7.58
C GLU A 51 9.57 5.75 6.70
N ARG A 52 8.67 6.56 7.25
CA ARG A 52 7.53 7.08 6.49
C ARG A 52 7.97 7.95 5.31
N LEU A 53 8.96 8.82 5.52
CA LEU A 53 9.51 9.68 4.48
C LEU A 53 10.16 8.84 3.36
N GLN A 54 10.92 7.83 3.74
CA GLN A 54 11.54 6.91 2.78
C GLN A 54 10.50 6.14 1.96
N SER A 55 9.45 5.60 2.60
CA SER A 55 8.35 4.94 1.89
C SER A 55 7.68 5.88 0.89
N LEU A 56 7.42 7.13 1.28
CA LEU A 56 6.82 8.13 0.42
C LEU A 56 7.69 8.46 -0.79
N ILE A 57 9.01 8.61 -0.60
CA ILE A 57 9.96 8.85 -1.69
C ILE A 57 9.96 7.68 -2.67
N ASN A 58 10.00 6.44 -2.18
CA ASN A 58 9.99 5.24 -3.02
C ASN A 58 8.69 5.16 -3.84
N ASP A 59 7.53 5.44 -3.23
CA ASP A 59 6.24 5.45 -3.92
C ASP A 59 6.18 6.53 -5.02
N ILE A 60 6.75 7.71 -4.76
CA ILE A 60 6.81 8.80 -5.75
C ILE A 60 7.71 8.41 -6.94
N ILE A 61 8.89 7.83 -6.67
CA ILE A 61 9.80 7.35 -7.72
C ILE A 61 9.09 6.30 -8.56
N LYS A 62 8.42 5.33 -7.91
CA LYS A 62 7.70 4.26 -8.60
C LYS A 62 6.56 4.80 -9.48
N LEU A 63 5.78 5.74 -8.98
CA LEU A 63 4.74 6.38 -9.80
C LEU A 63 5.33 7.15 -10.97
N SER A 64 6.47 7.82 -10.78
CA SER A 64 7.15 8.52 -11.86
C SER A 64 7.66 7.57 -12.95
N GLU A 65 8.19 6.41 -12.55
CA GLU A 65 8.59 5.36 -13.49
C GLU A 65 7.39 4.79 -14.26
N LEU A 66 6.27 4.52 -13.57
CA LEU A 66 5.05 3.98 -14.18
C LEU A 66 4.31 4.98 -15.07
N ASP A 67 4.54 6.29 -14.88
CA ASP A 67 4.00 7.36 -15.73
C ASP A 67 4.82 7.58 -17.01
N ASP A 68 5.99 6.95 -17.12
CA ASP A 68 6.85 7.06 -18.31
C ASP A 68 6.26 6.24 -19.47
N GLU A 69 5.85 6.95 -20.54
CA GLU A 69 5.28 6.32 -21.73
C GLU A 69 6.31 5.48 -22.51
N ASP A 70 7.61 5.73 -22.31
CA ASP A 70 8.72 5.00 -22.94
C ASP A 70 9.20 3.80 -22.08
N LEU A 71 8.53 3.50 -20.96
CA LEU A 71 8.90 2.42 -20.07
C LEU A 71 8.83 1.07 -20.78
N LYS A 72 10.00 0.47 -21.02
CA LYS A 72 10.09 -0.89 -21.58
C LYS A 72 9.98 -1.90 -20.45
N LEU A 73 8.82 -2.54 -20.36
CA LEU A 73 8.58 -3.63 -19.41
C LEU A 73 8.95 -4.96 -20.06
N GLU A 74 9.78 -5.73 -19.38
CA GLU A 74 10.01 -7.13 -19.72
C GLU A 74 8.90 -7.98 -19.12
N PHE A 75 8.20 -8.74 -19.96
CA PHE A 75 7.14 -9.64 -19.57
C PHE A 75 7.65 -11.08 -19.63
N GLU A 76 7.34 -11.85 -18.61
CA GLU A 76 7.69 -13.27 -18.49
C GLU A 76 6.50 -14.09 -17.96
N THR A 77 6.60 -15.41 -17.99
CA THR A 77 5.59 -16.25 -17.37
C THR A 77 5.76 -16.21 -15.85
N VAL A 78 4.74 -15.76 -15.15
CA VAL A 78 4.72 -15.60 -13.69
C VAL A 78 3.56 -16.39 -13.11
N ASP A 79 3.81 -17.11 -12.01
CA ASP A 79 2.77 -17.80 -11.23
C ASP A 79 2.24 -16.88 -10.13
N LEU A 80 0.96 -16.50 -10.23
CA LEU A 80 0.31 -15.66 -9.23
C LEU A 80 0.25 -16.33 -7.85
N HIS A 81 0.14 -17.67 -7.80
CA HIS A 81 0.09 -18.40 -6.53
C HIS A 81 1.43 -18.32 -5.78
N GLU A 82 2.53 -18.54 -6.50
CA GLU A 82 3.89 -18.38 -5.95
C GLU A 82 4.12 -16.95 -5.43
N LEU A 83 3.66 -15.93 -6.15
CA LEU A 83 3.73 -14.55 -5.68
C LEU A 83 2.92 -14.33 -4.39
N GLY A 84 1.77 -14.98 -4.26
CA GLY A 84 0.95 -14.96 -3.06
C GLY A 84 1.68 -15.59 -1.85
N GLU A 85 2.35 -16.74 -2.03
CA GLU A 85 3.16 -17.39 -0.99
C GLU A 85 4.31 -16.48 -0.53
N ASN A 86 5.03 -15.89 -1.48
CA ASN A 86 6.13 -14.97 -1.20
C ASN A 86 5.65 -13.72 -0.47
N CYS A 87 4.51 -13.17 -0.87
CA CYS A 87 3.89 -12.01 -0.22
C CYS A 87 3.53 -12.31 1.25
N ILE A 88 2.87 -13.44 1.52
CA ILE A 88 2.54 -13.84 2.91
C ILE A 88 3.80 -14.00 3.75
N SER A 89 4.82 -14.66 3.19
CA SER A 89 6.09 -14.87 3.89
C SER A 89 6.78 -13.56 4.24
N SER A 90 6.84 -12.62 3.31
CA SER A 90 7.46 -11.30 3.52
C SER A 90 6.70 -10.43 4.50
N MET A 91 5.38 -10.59 4.58
CA MET A 91 4.50 -9.78 5.43
C MET A 91 4.20 -10.42 6.80
N ALA A 92 4.72 -11.61 7.10
CA ALA A 92 4.39 -12.37 8.30
C ALA A 92 4.59 -11.56 9.60
N LEU A 93 5.70 -10.83 9.73
CA LEU A 93 5.99 -10.00 10.91
C LEU A 93 5.03 -8.82 11.01
N GLN A 94 4.70 -8.17 9.90
CA GLN A 94 3.77 -7.05 9.89
C GLN A 94 2.35 -7.50 10.24
N ALA A 95 1.90 -8.62 9.69
CA ALA A 95 0.61 -9.23 10.02
C ALA A 95 0.54 -9.59 11.51
N GLN A 96 1.58 -10.22 12.07
CA GLN A 96 1.67 -10.54 13.49
C GLN A 96 1.60 -9.29 14.38
N LYS A 97 2.33 -8.23 14.06
CA LYS A 97 2.30 -6.96 14.82
C LYS A 97 0.91 -6.31 14.83
N ASN A 98 0.11 -6.53 13.79
CA ASN A 98 -1.25 -6.00 13.67
C ASN A 98 -2.32 -6.98 14.16
N ASP A 99 -1.93 -8.16 14.67
CA ASP A 99 -2.84 -9.23 15.07
C ASP A 99 -3.80 -9.62 13.93
N VAL A 100 -3.23 -9.85 12.72
CA VAL A 100 -3.96 -10.21 11.50
C VAL A 100 -3.44 -11.55 10.99
N THR A 101 -4.34 -12.45 10.63
CA THR A 101 -4.02 -13.72 10.00
C THR A 101 -4.09 -13.60 8.48
N MET A 102 -3.04 -14.04 7.78
CA MET A 102 -3.02 -14.10 6.32
C MET A 102 -3.13 -15.54 5.83
N ALA A 103 -3.87 -15.77 4.77
CA ALA A 103 -4.03 -17.08 4.13
C ALA A 103 -4.03 -16.96 2.61
N LEU A 104 -3.51 -18.00 1.95
CA LEU A 104 -3.56 -18.16 0.50
C LEU A 104 -4.53 -19.28 0.15
N LYS A 105 -5.36 -19.07 -0.87
CA LYS A 105 -6.31 -20.05 -1.42
C LYS A 105 -6.21 -20.10 -2.92
N GLY A 106 -6.76 -21.17 -3.48
CA GLY A 106 -6.83 -21.35 -4.94
C GLY A 106 -5.72 -22.24 -5.47
N GLU A 107 -5.25 -21.92 -6.66
CA GLU A 107 -4.37 -22.78 -7.45
C GLU A 107 -3.27 -21.96 -8.15
N SER A 108 -2.25 -22.66 -8.67
CA SER A 108 -1.25 -22.08 -9.56
C SER A 108 -1.92 -21.53 -10.82
N VAL A 109 -1.71 -20.25 -11.08
CA VAL A 109 -2.26 -19.55 -12.24
C VAL A 109 -1.16 -18.77 -12.92
N LEU A 110 -0.82 -19.17 -14.14
CA LEU A 110 0.24 -18.54 -14.92
C LEU A 110 -0.29 -17.38 -15.74
N ILE A 111 0.41 -16.25 -15.70
CA ILE A 111 0.16 -15.10 -16.55
C ILE A 111 1.44 -14.65 -17.25
N ASN A 112 1.31 -13.93 -18.36
CA ASN A 112 2.41 -13.19 -18.95
C ASN A 112 2.43 -11.79 -18.33
N GLY A 113 3.45 -11.48 -17.50
CA GLY A 113 3.50 -10.24 -16.75
C GLY A 113 4.90 -9.83 -16.33
N ASN A 114 5.03 -8.59 -15.88
CA ASN A 114 6.27 -8.13 -15.28
C ASN A 114 6.31 -8.54 -13.81
N LYS A 115 7.23 -9.44 -13.45
CA LYS A 115 7.34 -10.03 -12.11
C LYS A 115 7.46 -8.97 -11.01
N THR A 116 8.34 -7.99 -11.20
CA THR A 116 8.57 -6.93 -10.19
C THR A 116 7.33 -6.08 -9.94
N LEU A 117 6.59 -5.72 -10.99
CA LEU A 117 5.34 -4.97 -10.86
C LEU A 117 4.24 -5.81 -10.21
N LEU A 118 4.17 -7.10 -10.51
CA LEU A 118 3.22 -8.01 -9.88
C LEU A 118 3.53 -8.22 -8.40
N GLU A 119 4.80 -8.36 -8.00
CA GLU A 119 5.21 -8.38 -6.59
C GLU A 119 4.78 -7.09 -5.87
N GLU A 120 4.96 -5.95 -6.49
CA GLU A 120 4.52 -4.64 -5.98
C GLU A 120 2.98 -4.56 -5.85
N LEU A 121 2.24 -5.11 -6.82
CA LEU A 121 0.78 -5.23 -6.77
C LEU A 121 0.33 -6.01 -5.53
N PHE A 122 0.89 -7.20 -5.32
CA PHE A 122 0.59 -8.05 -4.15
C PHE A 122 0.91 -7.32 -2.86
N PHE A 123 2.10 -6.71 -2.77
CA PHE A 123 2.53 -6.00 -1.58
C PHE A 123 1.59 -4.84 -1.22
N ASN A 124 1.23 -3.98 -2.19
CA ASN A 124 0.34 -2.85 -1.95
C ASN A 124 -1.07 -3.28 -1.52
N LEU A 125 -1.65 -4.29 -2.18
CA LEU A 125 -2.96 -4.83 -1.81
C LEU A 125 -2.94 -5.44 -0.40
N CYS A 126 -1.97 -6.29 -0.12
CA CYS A 126 -1.86 -7.00 1.17
C CYS A 126 -1.49 -6.04 2.31
N SER A 127 -0.56 -5.11 2.08
CA SER A 127 -0.19 -4.09 3.06
C SER A 127 -1.38 -3.23 3.47
N ASN A 128 -2.22 -2.82 2.53
CA ASN A 128 -3.47 -2.13 2.84
C ASN A 128 -4.44 -3.01 3.61
N ALA A 129 -4.63 -4.26 3.19
CA ALA A 129 -5.52 -5.22 3.84
C ALA A 129 -5.11 -5.52 5.30
N VAL A 130 -3.81 -5.57 5.59
CA VAL A 130 -3.29 -5.73 6.96
C VAL A 130 -3.42 -4.44 7.76
N ARG A 131 -3.02 -3.29 7.16
CA ARG A 131 -3.00 -1.98 7.83
C ARG A 131 -4.38 -1.49 8.27
N TYR A 132 -5.39 -1.69 7.43
CA TYR A 132 -6.77 -1.25 7.68
C TYR A 132 -7.65 -2.37 8.23
N ASN A 133 -7.04 -3.46 8.70
CA ASN A 133 -7.77 -4.54 9.36
C ASN A 133 -8.10 -4.18 10.82
N LYS A 134 -8.93 -5.01 11.41
CA LYS A 134 -9.20 -5.02 12.86
C LYS A 134 -8.35 -6.08 13.54
N LYS A 135 -8.09 -5.94 14.83
CA LYS A 135 -7.41 -6.96 15.64
C LYS A 135 -8.17 -8.29 15.57
N GLY A 136 -7.44 -9.39 15.39
CA GLY A 136 -8.01 -10.72 15.16
C GLY A 136 -8.64 -10.90 13.79
N GLY A 137 -8.44 -9.95 12.86
CA GLY A 137 -8.97 -10.02 11.51
C GLY A 137 -8.17 -10.93 10.59
N THR A 138 -8.66 -11.08 9.36
CA THR A 138 -8.07 -11.96 8.35
C THR A 138 -7.86 -11.23 7.03
N VAL A 139 -6.83 -11.66 6.30
CA VAL A 139 -6.58 -11.32 4.89
C VAL A 139 -6.48 -12.61 4.11
N ILE A 140 -7.25 -12.75 3.05
CA ILE A 140 -7.24 -13.93 2.18
C ILE A 140 -6.81 -13.48 0.78
N ILE A 141 -5.72 -14.06 0.29
CA ILE A 141 -5.29 -13.97 -1.10
C ILE A 141 -5.88 -15.18 -1.83
N THR A 142 -6.56 -14.96 -2.94
CA THR A 142 -7.09 -16.04 -3.78
C THR A 142 -6.58 -15.90 -5.19
N THR A 143 -6.02 -16.98 -5.75
CA THR A 143 -5.60 -17.07 -7.14
C THR A 143 -6.40 -18.16 -7.84
N THR A 144 -7.06 -17.80 -8.92
CA THR A 144 -7.98 -18.70 -9.62
C THR A 144 -8.13 -18.30 -11.09
N THR A 145 -8.89 -19.08 -11.82
CA THR A 145 -9.30 -18.76 -13.20
C THR A 145 -10.81 -18.65 -13.25
N GLU A 146 -11.32 -17.50 -13.73
CA GLU A 146 -12.74 -17.29 -13.94
C GLU A 146 -13.01 -16.99 -15.41
N ASN A 147 -13.91 -17.74 -16.02
CA ASN A 147 -14.25 -17.61 -17.45
C ASN A 147 -13.02 -17.65 -18.39
N GLY A 148 -12.03 -18.46 -18.04
CA GLY A 148 -10.77 -18.60 -18.79
C GLY A 148 -9.76 -17.46 -18.57
N ARG A 149 -10.02 -16.52 -17.66
CA ARG A 149 -9.12 -15.41 -17.33
C ARG A 149 -8.49 -15.61 -15.95
N PRO A 150 -7.19 -15.37 -15.81
CA PRO A 150 -6.52 -15.37 -14.52
C PRO A 150 -7.07 -14.27 -13.59
N VAL A 151 -7.26 -14.61 -12.33
CA VAL A 151 -7.84 -13.73 -11.32
C VAL A 151 -7.03 -13.77 -10.03
N LEU A 152 -6.70 -12.58 -9.53
CA LEU A 152 -6.19 -12.34 -8.18
C LEU A 152 -7.27 -11.65 -7.37
N ILE A 153 -7.58 -12.16 -6.18
CA ILE A 153 -8.48 -11.51 -5.21
C ILE A 153 -7.74 -11.34 -3.89
N VAL A 154 -7.77 -10.16 -3.33
CA VAL A 154 -7.34 -9.89 -1.95
C VAL A 154 -8.54 -9.40 -1.17
N SER A 155 -8.95 -10.18 -0.15
CA SER A 155 -10.10 -9.88 0.70
C SER A 155 -9.66 -9.71 2.15
N ASP A 156 -10.18 -8.70 2.83
CA ASP A 156 -9.93 -8.47 4.25
C ASP A 156 -11.24 -8.33 5.04
N THR A 157 -11.13 -8.52 6.35
CA THR A 157 -12.23 -8.31 7.30
C THR A 157 -12.08 -7.00 8.06
N GLY A 158 -11.47 -6.00 7.44
CA GLY A 158 -11.12 -4.73 8.04
C GLY A 158 -12.28 -3.74 8.20
N ILE A 159 -11.91 -2.47 8.30
CA ILE A 159 -12.87 -1.39 8.55
C ILE A 159 -13.79 -1.08 7.36
N GLY A 160 -13.44 -1.55 6.17
CA GLY A 160 -14.17 -1.22 4.95
C GLY A 160 -13.99 0.24 4.48
N ILE A 161 -14.56 0.54 3.32
CA ILE A 161 -14.45 1.83 2.63
C ILE A 161 -15.84 2.37 2.37
N PRO A 162 -16.17 3.62 2.80
CA PRO A 162 -17.44 4.26 2.51
C PRO A 162 -17.69 4.37 0.99
N LYS A 163 -18.96 4.24 0.58
CA LYS A 163 -19.35 4.21 -0.85
C LYS A 163 -18.88 5.42 -1.64
N ASP A 164 -18.95 6.61 -1.07
CA ASP A 164 -18.53 7.87 -1.67
C ASP A 164 -17.01 8.00 -1.83
N SER A 165 -16.24 7.12 -1.16
CA SER A 165 -14.78 7.08 -1.22
C SER A 165 -14.26 5.99 -2.13
N GLN A 166 -15.06 4.98 -2.51
CA GLN A 166 -14.60 3.77 -3.22
C GLN A 166 -13.99 4.05 -4.61
N GLU A 167 -14.49 5.04 -5.34
CA GLU A 167 -13.90 5.45 -6.62
C GLU A 167 -12.61 6.26 -6.40
N ARG A 168 -12.56 7.02 -5.32
CA ARG A 168 -11.49 7.96 -5.03
C ARG A 168 -10.27 7.33 -4.37
N VAL A 169 -10.39 6.16 -3.75
CA VAL A 169 -9.24 5.52 -3.06
C VAL A 169 -8.09 5.17 -4.00
N PHE A 170 -8.30 5.18 -5.31
CA PHE A 170 -7.29 5.01 -6.36
C PHE A 170 -6.67 6.34 -6.84
N GLU A 171 -7.15 7.49 -6.32
CA GLU A 171 -6.55 8.79 -6.59
C GLU A 171 -5.25 8.95 -5.77
N ARG A 172 -4.27 9.64 -6.32
CA ARG A 172 -2.99 9.92 -5.63
C ARG A 172 -3.21 10.78 -4.39
N PHE A 173 -2.63 10.37 -3.26
CA PHE A 173 -2.73 11.03 -1.95
C PHE A 173 -4.13 11.05 -1.33
N TYR A 174 -5.11 10.38 -1.95
CA TYR A 174 -6.43 10.28 -1.35
C TYR A 174 -6.42 9.37 -0.13
N ARG A 175 -7.12 9.79 0.90
CA ARG A 175 -7.33 9.04 2.15
C ARG A 175 -8.73 9.30 2.67
N VAL A 176 -9.43 8.25 3.07
CA VAL A 176 -10.78 8.34 3.65
C VAL A 176 -10.78 9.17 4.94
N ASP A 177 -9.77 8.97 5.79
CA ASP A 177 -9.59 9.71 7.05
C ASP A 177 -8.12 10.13 7.21
N LYS A 178 -7.88 11.45 7.10
CA LYS A 178 -6.54 12.03 7.26
C LYS A 178 -6.01 11.96 8.69
N SER A 179 -6.89 11.88 9.69
CA SER A 179 -6.50 11.85 11.11
C SER A 179 -6.02 10.47 11.54
N ARG A 180 -6.74 9.42 11.18
CA ARG A 180 -6.36 8.02 11.43
C ARG A 180 -5.12 7.60 10.65
N SER A 181 -4.96 8.07 9.44
CA SER A 181 -3.83 7.69 8.59
C SER A 181 -2.48 8.27 9.05
N LYS A 182 -2.46 9.28 9.92
CA LYS A 182 -1.22 9.72 10.59
C LYS A 182 -0.67 8.66 11.54
N SER A 183 -1.54 7.95 12.26
CA SER A 183 -1.14 6.87 13.16
C SER A 183 -0.84 5.55 12.45
N THR A 184 -1.42 5.31 11.28
CA THR A 184 -1.21 4.07 10.50
C THR A 184 -0.10 4.14 9.45
N GLY A 185 0.46 5.34 9.19
CA GLY A 185 1.67 5.50 8.35
C GLY A 185 1.48 5.36 6.83
N GLY A 186 0.25 5.37 6.31
CA GLY A 186 0.00 5.25 4.86
C GLY A 186 0.42 6.48 4.06
N THR A 187 0.98 6.29 2.86
CA THR A 187 1.37 7.37 1.94
C THR A 187 0.21 7.93 1.12
N GLY A 188 -0.86 7.13 0.94
CA GLY A 188 -1.97 7.45 0.04
C GLY A 188 -1.63 7.25 -1.45
N LEU A 189 -0.52 6.56 -1.73
CA LEU A 189 -0.06 6.29 -3.10
C LEU A 189 -0.20 4.81 -3.49
N GLY A 190 -0.27 3.89 -2.54
CA GLY A 190 -0.26 2.44 -2.80
C GLY A 190 -1.36 1.98 -3.76
N LEU A 191 -2.62 2.40 -3.58
CA LEU A 191 -3.70 2.04 -4.50
C LEU A 191 -3.62 2.76 -5.85
N ALA A 192 -3.01 3.94 -5.91
CA ALA A 192 -2.70 4.59 -7.18
C ALA A 192 -1.64 3.78 -7.96
N ILE A 193 -0.61 3.27 -7.28
CA ILE A 193 0.38 2.35 -7.85
C ILE A 193 -0.32 1.08 -8.37
N VAL A 194 -1.20 0.46 -7.57
CA VAL A 194 -2.01 -0.70 -7.99
C VAL A 194 -2.74 -0.41 -9.31
N LYS A 195 -3.42 0.73 -9.41
CA LYS A 195 -4.15 1.12 -10.62
C LYS A 195 -3.23 1.22 -11.86
N HIS A 196 -2.03 1.79 -11.70
CA HIS A 196 -1.05 1.88 -12.79
C HIS A 196 -0.53 0.50 -13.20
N ILE A 197 -0.19 -0.37 -12.24
CA ILE A 197 0.28 -1.73 -12.53
C ILE A 197 -0.78 -2.53 -13.27
N VAL A 198 -2.04 -2.46 -12.82
CA VAL A 198 -3.18 -3.11 -13.49
C VAL A 198 -3.33 -2.62 -14.93
N ALA A 199 -3.21 -1.32 -15.17
CA ALA A 199 -3.26 -0.74 -16.52
C ALA A 199 -2.10 -1.21 -17.41
N GLN A 200 -0.87 -1.29 -16.88
CA GLN A 200 0.30 -1.80 -17.61
C GLN A 200 0.15 -3.29 -18.02
N HIS A 201 -0.65 -4.06 -17.29
CA HIS A 201 -0.95 -5.46 -17.61
C HIS A 201 -2.26 -5.63 -18.39
N GLU A 202 -2.88 -4.53 -18.85
CA GLU A 202 -4.20 -4.54 -19.55
C GLU A 202 -5.28 -5.30 -18.77
N ALA A 203 -5.14 -5.36 -17.45
CA ALA A 203 -6.02 -6.06 -16.53
C ALA A 203 -7.19 -5.17 -16.08
N GLN A 204 -8.19 -5.78 -15.46
CA GLN A 204 -9.36 -5.10 -14.91
C GLN A 204 -9.32 -5.10 -13.39
N LEU A 205 -9.62 -3.95 -12.80
CA LEU A 205 -9.66 -3.73 -11.35
C LEU A 205 -11.09 -3.54 -10.88
N ASN A 206 -11.51 -4.32 -9.89
CA ASN A 206 -12.82 -4.21 -9.27
C ASN A 206 -12.67 -4.14 -7.74
N LEU A 207 -13.39 -3.23 -7.09
CA LEU A 207 -13.42 -3.05 -5.65
C LEU A 207 -14.83 -3.26 -5.14
N LYS A 208 -14.97 -4.07 -4.09
CA LYS A 208 -16.19 -4.21 -3.28
C LYS A 208 -15.82 -3.97 -1.83
N SER A 209 -16.54 -3.11 -1.17
CA SER A 209 -16.28 -2.82 0.24
C SER A 209 -17.55 -2.41 0.96
N GLU A 210 -17.63 -2.80 2.23
CA GLU A 210 -18.69 -2.42 3.14
C GLU A 210 -18.11 -2.04 4.50
N VAL A 211 -18.51 -0.87 5.01
CA VAL A 211 -18.01 -0.35 6.28
C VAL A 211 -18.34 -1.31 7.41
N GLY A 212 -17.32 -1.67 8.20
CA GLY A 212 -17.42 -2.61 9.31
C GLY A 212 -17.37 -4.09 8.92
N VAL A 213 -17.44 -4.42 7.62
CA VAL A 213 -17.37 -5.80 7.11
C VAL A 213 -15.99 -6.10 6.55
N GLY A 214 -15.49 -5.26 5.62
CA GLY A 214 -14.18 -5.42 5.00
C GLY A 214 -14.13 -4.94 3.56
N THR A 215 -13.04 -5.27 2.89
CA THR A 215 -12.78 -4.88 1.49
C THR A 215 -12.31 -6.09 0.68
N GLU A 216 -12.80 -6.17 -0.56
CA GLU A 216 -12.36 -7.12 -1.57
C GLU A 216 -11.88 -6.34 -2.79
N ILE A 217 -10.64 -6.57 -3.21
CA ILE A 217 -10.09 -6.05 -4.47
C ILE A 217 -9.78 -7.23 -5.37
N LYS A 218 -10.36 -7.20 -6.57
CA LYS A 218 -10.22 -8.22 -7.60
C LYS A 218 -9.51 -7.66 -8.82
N VAL A 219 -8.47 -8.35 -9.27
CA VAL A 219 -7.76 -8.07 -10.52
C VAL A 219 -7.98 -9.23 -11.46
N THR A 220 -8.48 -8.95 -12.67
CA THR A 220 -8.70 -9.93 -13.74
C THR A 220 -7.76 -9.61 -14.89
N PHE A 221 -6.85 -10.53 -15.18
CA PHE A 221 -5.84 -10.43 -16.24
C PHE A 221 -6.34 -10.95 -17.58
#